data_c662f9d23fdc10c5d56a10e880f0b1ff
#
_entry.id   c662f9d23fdc10c5d56a10e880f0b1ff
#
_cell.length_a   1.000
_cell.length_b   1.000
_cell.length_c   1.000
_cell.angle_alpha   90.00
_cell.angle_beta   90.00
_cell.angle_gamma   90.00
#
_symmetry.space_group_name_H-M   'P 1'
#
loop_
_entity.id
_entity.type
_entity.pdbx_description
1 polymer ?
#
loop_
_entity_poly.entity_id
_entity_poly.type
_entity_poly.pdbx_seq_one_letter_code
_entity_poly.pdbx_strand_id
1 'polypeptide(L)'
;MRITKFFGIGLAVLVSIAPIGASAQRSGAKTPLKTVIARSDVRELPADQQIIQALNRLTFGAKPGDILKVRSIGLDNWIDQQLHPEKINDDAMSSFIANYSALNQDQNDLLRQYAEQQRERREVKRERADTTKPLTADEIAQMRQLQQQANSRRQVVTQLQSSRVARAVASERQLQEVMTDFWENHFNIYAAKGAPEPYYLVDFDENVIRPNALGKFRELLEAVAKSPAMLFYLDNARSMADSTQPTLRDPNQLQRVRPVPFGRGGLGAIMGAMRAADEMRRQQQQQQQQRQRQGLNENYGRELLELHTLGVDGGYTQQDVINVARAFTGWTIKPPAQGGGFVFRPQVHDAGEKVVLGHKLRAGRGMEDAEDVLDIIAKSPATAHFISFKLARRFVSDSPSKALVDHAAQVYLRTDGDIREVVRLIITSPEFFSQQAFRSKVKTPFEVVVSAMRALNAAPDSTPRSAQVIAYLGQPIFGHQAPNGWPETGESWMNTGAILNRINFGLASAAGRLPGVDIRDLPALDTIRSAPREKQVDAVVAAILNGMVSPDTRAVLLSGEHPMLGAGSGTRDAGSEGREAEVAPPSSRFPLPRSIGNIPPLSGLAQIVGLALGSPEFQRH
;
A
#
# COMPACT_ATOMS: atom_id res chain seq x y z
N MET A 1 16.76 -69.84 -15.46
CA MET A 1 18.09 -70.32 -15.94
C MET A 1 19.15 -69.39 -15.35
N ARG A 2 20.04 -69.97 -14.49
CA ARG A 2 21.30 -69.47 -13.93
C ARG A 2 21.33 -68.08 -13.31
N ILE A 3 21.27 -67.84 -11.98
CA ILE A 3 22.30 -68.12 -10.92
C ILE A 3 23.67 -67.55 -11.27
N THR A 4 24.14 -66.55 -10.54
CA THR A 4 25.44 -66.60 -9.85
C THR A 4 25.51 -65.55 -8.71
N LYS A 5 25.86 -66.05 -7.50
CA LYS A 5 26.24 -65.36 -6.25
C LYS A 5 27.69 -64.90 -6.33
N PHE A 6 28.08 -63.92 -5.52
CA PHE A 6 29.36 -63.91 -4.74
C PHE A 6 29.26 -62.76 -3.70
N PHE A 7 29.23 -62.99 -2.38
CA PHE A 7 30.25 -62.87 -1.32
C PHE A 7 31.00 -61.53 -1.36
N GLY A 8 31.00 -60.61 -0.40
CA GLY A 8 31.03 -60.74 1.05
C GLY A 8 32.42 -60.40 1.59
N ILE A 9 32.63 -59.28 2.30
CA ILE A 9 33.64 -59.11 3.35
C ILE A 9 33.17 -57.96 4.26
N GLY A 10 32.97 -58.27 5.55
CA GLY A 10 32.70 -57.31 6.60
C GLY A 10 33.98 -56.73 7.18
N LEU A 11 33.91 -55.50 7.64
CA LEU A 11 34.93 -54.93 8.54
C LEU A 11 34.22 -54.29 9.74
N ALA A 12 34.43 -54.92 10.89
CA ALA A 12 34.00 -54.42 12.19
C ALA A 12 34.94 -53.30 12.65
N VAL A 13 34.38 -52.17 13.11
CA VAL A 13 35.15 -51.17 13.87
C VAL A 13 34.46 -50.97 15.21
N LEU A 14 35.27 -51.16 16.24
CA LEU A 14 34.96 -51.08 17.64
C LEU A 14 34.43 -49.71 18.05
N VAL A 15 33.35 -49.73 18.81
CA VAL A 15 32.84 -48.60 19.57
C VAL A 15 33.56 -48.54 20.92
N SER A 16 34.30 -47.46 21.16
CA SER A 16 34.80 -47.11 22.47
C SER A 16 33.83 -46.17 23.17
N ILE A 17 33.25 -46.64 24.26
CA ILE A 17 32.41 -45.86 25.18
C ILE A 17 33.33 -45.21 26.22
N ALA A 18 33.26 -43.90 26.41
CA ALA A 18 33.82 -43.19 27.56
C ALA A 18 32.75 -42.20 28.12
N PRO A 19 32.79 -41.89 29.42
CA PRO A 19 31.60 -41.63 30.20
C PRO A 19 31.16 -40.16 30.25
N ILE A 20 29.87 -40.00 30.56
CA ILE A 20 29.13 -38.78 30.81
C ILE A 20 29.68 -38.02 32.03
N GLY A 21 30.07 -36.78 31.83
CA GLY A 21 30.41 -35.81 32.88
C GLY A 21 29.56 -34.55 32.77
N ALA A 22 28.71 -34.38 33.76
CA ALA A 22 28.04 -33.18 34.32
C ALA A 22 27.96 -31.86 33.55
N SER A 23 26.73 -31.43 33.43
CA SER A 23 26.10 -30.09 33.35
C SER A 23 26.97 -28.87 33.64
N ALA A 24 26.97 -27.94 32.69
CA ALA A 24 27.10 -26.52 32.96
C ALA A 24 26.11 -25.78 32.04
N GLN A 25 25.07 -25.20 32.64
CA GLN A 25 24.22 -24.17 32.02
C GLN A 25 25.11 -23.00 31.62
N ARG A 26 25.26 -22.78 30.32
CA ARG A 26 25.78 -21.53 29.79
C ARG A 26 24.59 -20.74 29.25
N SER A 27 24.26 -19.66 29.95
CA SER A 27 23.46 -18.55 29.45
C SER A 27 24.03 -18.11 28.11
N GLY A 28 23.25 -18.34 27.03
CA GLY A 28 23.63 -17.91 25.70
C GLY A 28 23.50 -16.39 25.62
N ALA A 29 24.58 -15.68 25.79
CA ALA A 29 24.67 -14.29 25.34
C ALA A 29 24.47 -14.29 23.82
N LYS A 30 23.38 -13.70 23.37
CA LYS A 30 23.10 -13.43 21.94
C LYS A 30 24.22 -12.51 21.44
N THR A 31 25.18 -13.05 20.72
CA THR A 31 26.15 -12.24 19.98
C THR A 31 25.40 -11.42 18.95
N PRO A 32 25.55 -10.09 18.92
CA PRO A 32 24.92 -9.31 17.88
C PRO A 32 25.46 -9.75 16.53
N LEU A 33 24.56 -10.17 15.63
CA LEU A 33 24.88 -10.48 14.24
C LEU A 33 25.45 -9.22 13.61
N LYS A 34 26.76 -9.22 13.35
CA LYS A 34 27.36 -8.27 12.42
C LYS A 34 26.74 -8.55 11.06
N THR A 35 25.82 -7.69 10.62
CA THR A 35 25.30 -7.69 9.25
C THR A 35 26.52 -7.63 8.34
N VAL A 36 26.68 -8.62 7.47
CA VAL A 36 27.75 -8.62 6.47
C VAL A 36 27.37 -7.53 5.48
N ILE A 37 27.88 -6.32 5.68
CA ILE A 37 27.82 -5.26 4.67
C ILE A 37 28.65 -5.75 3.51
N ALA A 38 28.05 -5.90 2.33
CA ALA A 38 28.79 -6.23 1.13
C ALA A 38 29.90 -5.18 0.96
N ARG A 39 31.14 -5.64 0.85
CA ARG A 39 32.27 -4.73 0.64
C ARG A 39 32.11 -4.05 -0.72
N SER A 40 32.49 -2.77 -0.83
CA SER A 40 32.41 -2.00 -2.07
C SER A 40 33.15 -2.61 -3.27
N ASP A 41 34.16 -3.44 -2.96
CA ASP A 41 34.95 -4.16 -3.96
C ASP A 41 34.22 -5.37 -4.61
N VAL A 42 33.07 -5.77 -4.09
CA VAL A 42 32.21 -6.85 -4.64
C VAL A 42 31.07 -6.29 -5.52
N ARG A 43 30.86 -4.97 -5.54
CA ARG A 43 29.82 -4.32 -6.32
C ARG A 43 30.28 -4.16 -7.78
N GLU A 44 29.45 -4.63 -8.72
CA GLU A 44 29.78 -4.61 -10.15
C GLU A 44 29.73 -3.18 -10.75
N LEU A 45 28.80 -2.33 -10.27
CA LEU A 45 28.63 -0.98 -10.78
C LEU A 45 29.79 -0.07 -10.35
N PRO A 46 30.27 0.85 -11.23
CA PRO A 46 31.15 1.96 -10.85
C PRO A 46 30.54 2.85 -9.77
N ALA A 47 31.35 3.53 -8.98
CA ALA A 47 30.92 4.31 -7.81
C ALA A 47 29.77 5.30 -8.11
N ASP A 48 29.85 6.06 -9.20
CA ASP A 48 28.81 7.01 -9.58
C ASP A 48 27.49 6.30 -9.97
N GLN A 49 27.57 5.16 -10.65
CA GLN A 49 26.39 4.36 -10.98
C GLN A 49 25.78 3.70 -9.75
N GLN A 50 26.58 3.34 -8.73
CA GLN A 50 26.05 2.87 -7.45
C GLN A 50 25.22 3.95 -6.75
N ILE A 51 25.68 5.21 -6.76
CA ILE A 51 24.91 6.35 -6.19
C ILE A 51 23.61 6.54 -6.97
N ILE A 52 23.67 6.51 -8.30
CA ILE A 52 22.47 6.65 -9.14
C ILE A 52 21.50 5.51 -8.90
N GLN A 53 21.97 4.26 -8.81
CA GLN A 53 21.15 3.09 -8.49
C GLN A 53 20.45 3.25 -7.15
N ALA A 54 21.19 3.63 -6.11
CA ALA A 54 20.63 3.83 -4.78
C ALA A 54 19.59 4.96 -4.77
N LEU A 55 19.86 6.11 -5.38
CA LEU A 55 18.91 7.21 -5.47
C LEU A 55 17.65 6.81 -6.24
N ASN A 56 17.78 6.07 -7.33
CA ASN A 56 16.64 5.63 -8.13
C ASN A 56 15.76 4.59 -7.43
N ARG A 57 16.34 3.73 -6.58
CA ARG A 57 15.62 2.62 -5.95
C ARG A 57 15.14 2.94 -4.52
N LEU A 58 15.93 3.72 -3.77
CA LEU A 58 15.65 4.04 -2.37
C LEU A 58 14.93 5.37 -2.20
N THR A 59 14.76 6.12 -3.32
CA THR A 59 13.95 7.32 -3.41
C THR A 59 13.04 7.23 -4.64
N PHE A 60 12.23 8.25 -4.85
CA PHE A 60 11.46 8.38 -6.09
C PHE A 60 12.26 9.06 -7.22
N GLY A 61 13.58 8.94 -7.22
CA GLY A 61 14.50 9.54 -8.19
C GLY A 61 15.27 10.72 -7.61
N ALA A 62 16.42 11.04 -8.22
CA ALA A 62 17.31 12.09 -7.76
C ALA A 62 16.71 13.50 -7.98
N LYS A 63 16.90 14.38 -7.01
CA LYS A 63 16.78 15.85 -7.17
C LYS A 63 18.11 16.43 -7.63
N PRO A 64 18.11 17.66 -8.21
CA PRO A 64 19.34 18.43 -8.40
C PRO A 64 20.14 18.54 -7.10
N GLY A 65 21.41 18.12 -7.14
CA GLY A 65 22.31 18.14 -5.99
C GLY A 65 22.35 16.83 -5.17
N ASP A 66 21.38 15.92 -5.26
CA ASP A 66 21.34 14.68 -4.47
C ASP A 66 22.59 13.80 -4.69
N ILE A 67 23.06 13.66 -5.94
CA ILE A 67 24.28 12.89 -6.26
C ILE A 67 25.49 13.46 -5.52
N LEU A 68 25.64 14.78 -5.50
CA LEU A 68 26.74 15.45 -4.79
C LEU A 68 26.60 15.28 -3.27
N LYS A 69 25.39 15.38 -2.74
CA LYS A 69 25.07 15.14 -1.33
C LYS A 69 25.48 13.73 -0.92
N VAL A 70 25.02 12.70 -1.66
CA VAL A 70 25.36 11.30 -1.36
C VAL A 70 26.85 11.04 -1.49
N ARG A 71 27.51 11.59 -2.51
CA ARG A 71 28.97 11.47 -2.68
C ARG A 71 29.74 12.07 -1.49
N SER A 72 29.30 13.22 -0.96
CA SER A 72 29.96 13.88 0.19
C SER A 72 29.76 13.12 1.51
N ILE A 73 28.63 12.49 1.71
CA ILE A 73 28.31 11.68 2.90
C ILE A 73 28.98 10.30 2.83
N GLY A 74 29.15 9.78 1.61
CA GLY A 74 29.46 8.38 1.33
C GLY A 74 28.20 7.53 1.20
N LEU A 75 28.14 6.70 0.15
CA LEU A 75 26.95 5.93 -0.21
C LEU A 75 26.44 5.05 0.94
N ASP A 76 27.31 4.28 1.59
CA ASP A 76 26.90 3.35 2.66
C ASP A 76 26.41 4.10 3.90
N ASN A 77 27.00 5.24 4.24
CA ASN A 77 26.53 6.10 5.32
C ASN A 77 25.15 6.69 4.99
N TRP A 78 24.94 7.11 3.75
CA TRP A 78 23.65 7.64 3.30
C TRP A 78 22.56 6.55 3.32
N ILE A 79 22.87 5.32 2.87
CA ILE A 79 21.96 4.18 2.97
C ILE A 79 21.59 3.92 4.44
N ASP A 80 22.58 3.92 5.34
CA ASP A 80 22.32 3.72 6.78
C ASP A 80 21.44 4.84 7.37
N GLN A 81 21.65 6.10 6.97
CA GLN A 81 20.78 7.21 7.38
C GLN A 81 19.33 6.97 6.91
N GLN A 82 19.13 6.57 5.65
CA GLN A 82 17.78 6.32 5.11
C GLN A 82 17.09 5.13 5.79
N LEU A 83 17.82 4.14 6.26
CA LEU A 83 17.29 3.03 7.06
C LEU A 83 16.88 3.45 8.48
N HIS A 84 17.27 4.66 8.92
CA HIS A 84 16.94 5.22 10.23
C HIS A 84 16.20 6.56 10.10
N PRO A 85 14.98 6.56 9.52
CA PRO A 85 14.23 7.80 9.26
C PRO A 85 13.97 8.62 10.53
N GLU A 86 13.93 7.99 11.69
CA GLU A 86 13.78 8.65 12.99
C GLU A 86 14.95 9.59 13.33
N LYS A 87 16.10 9.44 12.67
CA LYS A 87 17.28 10.31 12.83
C LYS A 87 17.38 11.41 11.79
N ILE A 88 16.49 11.40 10.77
CA ILE A 88 16.48 12.40 9.70
C ILE A 88 15.52 13.52 10.07
N ASN A 89 16.01 14.76 10.08
CA ASN A 89 15.14 15.92 10.23
C ASN A 89 14.27 16.10 8.97
N ASP A 90 12.96 16.18 9.17
CA ASP A 90 11.94 16.39 8.12
C ASP A 90 10.89 17.42 8.56
N ASP A 91 11.30 18.42 9.37
CA ASP A 91 10.42 19.44 9.95
C ASP A 91 9.75 20.29 8.89
N ALA A 92 10.43 20.56 7.77
CA ALA A 92 9.88 21.32 6.65
C ALA A 92 8.67 20.56 6.04
N MET A 93 8.77 19.22 5.86
CA MET A 93 7.67 18.41 5.37
C MET A 93 6.55 18.31 6.43
N SER A 94 6.88 18.14 7.69
CA SER A 94 5.91 18.12 8.78
C SER A 94 5.09 19.42 8.82
N SER A 95 5.77 20.57 8.69
CA SER A 95 5.12 21.89 8.62
C SER A 95 4.25 22.05 7.36
N PHE A 96 4.68 21.48 6.24
CA PHE A 96 3.88 21.49 5.01
C PHE A 96 2.61 20.65 5.16
N ILE A 97 2.73 19.44 5.73
CA ILE A 97 1.59 18.53 5.96
C ILE A 97 0.58 19.13 6.95
N ALA A 98 1.01 19.93 7.90
CA ALA A 98 0.12 20.64 8.83
C ALA A 98 -0.91 21.56 8.13
N ASN A 99 -0.72 21.89 6.85
CA ASN A 99 -1.71 22.65 6.08
C ASN A 99 -2.90 21.79 5.57
N TYR A 100 -2.82 20.45 5.67
CA TYR A 100 -3.91 19.56 5.28
C TYR A 100 -4.88 19.34 6.44
N SER A 101 -5.97 20.10 6.47
CA SER A 101 -6.92 20.10 7.60
C SER A 101 -7.48 18.71 7.93
N ALA A 102 -7.71 17.86 6.91
CA ALA A 102 -8.24 16.52 7.13
C ALA A 102 -7.22 15.55 7.77
N LEU A 103 -5.92 15.79 7.62
CA LEU A 103 -4.87 14.95 8.20
C LEU A 103 -4.55 15.34 9.65
N ASN A 104 -4.93 16.57 10.06
CA ASN A 104 -4.67 17.10 11.41
C ASN A 104 -5.87 16.96 12.35
N GLN A 105 -7.00 16.43 11.86
CA GLN A 105 -8.18 16.19 12.69
C GLN A 105 -8.10 14.80 13.32
N ASP A 106 -8.57 14.69 14.56
CA ASP A 106 -8.75 13.39 15.19
C ASP A 106 -9.74 12.54 14.39
N GLN A 107 -9.36 11.28 14.11
CA GLN A 107 -10.18 10.33 13.36
C GLN A 107 -11.57 10.16 13.98
N ASN A 108 -11.64 10.14 15.32
CA ASN A 108 -12.91 9.98 16.01
C ASN A 108 -13.85 11.16 15.76
N ASP A 109 -13.30 12.38 15.67
CA ASP A 109 -14.09 13.58 15.39
C ASP A 109 -14.56 13.61 13.94
N LEU A 110 -13.71 13.25 13.00
CA LEU A 110 -14.09 13.08 11.58
C LEU A 110 -15.24 12.09 11.42
N LEU A 111 -15.17 10.96 12.13
CA LEU A 111 -16.19 9.92 12.04
C LEU A 111 -17.49 10.29 12.76
N ARG A 112 -17.42 11.05 13.88
CA ARG A 112 -18.62 11.61 14.54
C ARG A 112 -19.32 12.60 13.62
N GLN A 113 -18.59 13.53 13.02
CA GLN A 113 -19.13 14.47 12.02
C GLN A 113 -19.77 13.72 10.84
N TYR A 114 -19.11 12.69 10.32
CA TYR A 114 -19.70 11.82 9.30
C TYR A 114 -21.00 11.17 9.76
N ALA A 115 -21.06 10.64 10.99
CA ALA A 115 -22.26 10.00 11.51
C ALA A 115 -23.43 10.98 11.66
N GLU A 116 -23.17 12.19 12.11
CA GLU A 116 -24.15 13.27 12.20
C GLU A 116 -24.70 13.65 10.84
N GLN A 117 -23.84 13.88 9.86
CA GLN A 117 -24.22 14.13 8.47
C GLN A 117 -25.08 13.01 7.87
N GLN A 118 -24.81 11.75 8.20
CA GLN A 118 -25.63 10.62 7.76
C GLN A 118 -27.01 10.58 8.42
N ARG A 119 -27.12 11.03 9.68
CA ARG A 119 -28.42 11.19 10.35
C ARG A 119 -29.27 12.24 9.65
N GLU A 120 -28.75 13.45 9.48
CA GLU A 120 -29.43 14.56 8.79
C GLU A 120 -29.92 14.13 7.40
N ARG A 121 -29.08 13.45 6.63
CA ARG A 121 -29.45 12.92 5.32
C ARG A 121 -30.60 11.91 5.36
N ARG A 122 -30.65 11.06 6.36
CA ARG A 122 -31.73 10.08 6.52
C ARG A 122 -33.03 10.73 6.94
N GLU A 123 -32.98 11.75 7.77
CA GLU A 123 -34.13 12.54 8.18
C GLU A 123 -34.74 13.27 6.99
N VAL A 124 -33.93 14.02 6.24
CA VAL A 124 -34.38 14.69 5.00
C VAL A 124 -34.97 13.71 3.98
N LYS A 125 -34.36 12.53 3.83
CA LYS A 125 -34.87 11.52 2.92
C LYS A 125 -36.20 10.90 3.39
N ARG A 126 -36.42 10.76 4.71
CA ARG A 126 -37.67 10.27 5.29
C ARG A 126 -38.80 11.28 5.14
N GLU A 127 -38.54 12.55 5.42
CA GLU A 127 -39.51 13.64 5.29
C GLU A 127 -39.96 13.78 3.84
N ARG A 128 -39.07 13.49 2.87
CA ARG A 128 -39.36 13.57 1.44
C ARG A 128 -40.08 12.35 0.86
N ALA A 129 -39.95 11.20 1.49
CA ALA A 129 -40.60 9.99 0.96
C ALA A 129 -42.13 10.10 0.89
N ASP A 130 -42.72 11.05 1.63
CA ASP A 130 -44.16 11.26 1.74
C ASP A 130 -44.69 12.49 0.95
N THR A 131 -43.84 13.25 0.22
CA THR A 131 -44.31 14.50 -0.41
C THR A 131 -44.00 14.56 -1.89
N THR A 132 -45.09 14.73 -2.69
CA THR A 132 -45.06 15.09 -4.12
C THR A 132 -44.99 16.61 -4.35
N LYS A 133 -44.80 17.43 -3.32
CA LYS A 133 -44.76 18.89 -3.37
C LYS A 133 -43.43 19.43 -3.89
N PRO A 134 -43.42 20.56 -4.61
CA PRO A 134 -42.19 21.24 -5.01
C PRO A 134 -41.36 21.66 -3.77
N LEU A 135 -40.03 21.68 -3.94
CA LEU A 135 -39.07 22.05 -2.92
C LEU A 135 -39.28 23.45 -2.37
N THR A 136 -39.33 23.59 -1.07
CA THR A 136 -39.27 24.90 -0.40
C THR A 136 -37.85 25.48 -0.46
N ALA A 137 -37.70 26.77 -0.23
CA ALA A 137 -36.40 27.46 -0.18
C ALA A 137 -35.48 26.86 0.91
N ASP A 138 -36.05 26.49 2.07
CA ASP A 138 -35.31 25.86 3.19
C ASP A 138 -34.82 24.45 2.86
N GLU A 139 -35.66 23.67 2.16
CA GLU A 139 -35.26 22.33 1.69
C GLU A 139 -34.16 22.40 0.63
N ILE A 140 -34.17 23.42 -0.23
CA ILE A 140 -33.11 23.68 -1.21
C ILE A 140 -31.81 24.06 -0.49
N ALA A 141 -31.88 24.91 0.56
CA ALA A 141 -30.73 25.29 1.36
C ALA A 141 -30.14 24.06 2.08
N GLN A 142 -30.98 23.22 2.68
CA GLN A 142 -30.58 21.98 3.34
C GLN A 142 -29.96 20.98 2.36
N MET A 143 -30.47 20.84 1.13
CA MET A 143 -29.84 20.04 0.11
C MET A 143 -28.48 20.56 -0.34
N ARG A 144 -28.30 21.86 -0.44
CA ARG A 144 -26.98 22.47 -0.72
C ARG A 144 -26.00 22.18 0.39
N GLN A 145 -26.43 22.28 1.65
CA GLN A 145 -25.60 21.90 2.80
C GLN A 145 -25.20 20.42 2.78
N LEU A 146 -26.12 19.51 2.48
CA LEU A 146 -25.85 18.08 2.31
C LEU A 146 -24.90 17.81 1.15
N GLN A 147 -24.94 18.63 0.10
CA GLN A 147 -24.01 18.53 -1.03
C GLN A 147 -22.62 19.06 -0.68
N GLN A 148 -22.51 20.12 0.11
CA GLN A 148 -21.25 20.60 0.67
C GLN A 148 -20.60 19.56 1.59
N GLN A 149 -21.39 18.89 2.40
CA GLN A 149 -20.92 17.78 3.26
C GLN A 149 -20.43 16.56 2.44
N ALA A 150 -21.05 16.28 1.26
CA ALA A 150 -20.53 15.25 0.35
C ALA A 150 -19.15 15.64 -0.24
N ASN A 151 -18.90 16.94 -0.39
CA ASN A 151 -17.60 17.44 -0.82
C ASN A 151 -16.54 17.28 0.25
N SER A 152 -16.88 17.28 1.55
CA SER A 152 -15.90 17.06 2.64
C SER A 152 -15.24 15.69 2.55
N ARG A 153 -16.00 14.64 2.24
CA ARG A 153 -15.43 13.29 2.03
C ARG A 153 -14.46 13.24 0.85
N ARG A 154 -14.80 13.90 -0.26
CA ARG A 154 -13.90 14.02 -1.41
C ARG A 154 -12.65 14.79 -1.04
N GLN A 155 -12.79 15.82 -0.22
CA GLN A 155 -11.68 16.63 0.27
C GLN A 155 -10.70 15.80 1.12
N VAL A 156 -11.19 14.91 2.01
CA VAL A 156 -10.34 14.00 2.79
C VAL A 156 -9.48 13.15 1.87
N VAL A 157 -10.09 12.43 0.90
CA VAL A 157 -9.34 11.60 -0.06
C VAL A 157 -8.36 12.46 -0.87
N THR A 158 -8.79 13.62 -1.33
CA THR A 158 -7.95 14.52 -2.12
C THR A 158 -6.74 15.00 -1.32
N GLN A 159 -6.92 15.40 -0.07
CA GLN A 159 -5.83 15.84 0.79
C GLN A 159 -4.87 14.68 1.11
N LEU A 160 -5.39 13.49 1.38
CA LEU A 160 -4.58 12.30 1.60
C LEU A 160 -3.75 11.95 0.34
N GLN A 161 -4.34 11.96 -0.85
CA GLN A 161 -3.63 11.72 -2.10
C GLN A 161 -2.55 12.80 -2.37
N SER A 162 -2.88 14.07 -2.10
CA SER A 162 -1.93 15.19 -2.29
C SER A 162 -0.78 15.12 -1.29
N SER A 163 -1.04 14.76 -0.03
CA SER A 163 0.00 14.60 0.99
C SER A 163 0.99 13.48 0.64
N ARG A 164 0.48 12.37 0.08
CA ARG A 164 1.32 11.27 -0.41
C ARG A 164 2.28 11.75 -1.51
N VAL A 165 1.76 12.50 -2.50
CA VAL A 165 2.61 13.05 -3.55
C VAL A 165 3.60 14.06 -2.99
N ALA A 166 3.17 14.97 -2.12
CA ALA A 166 4.04 15.97 -1.51
C ALA A 166 5.21 15.34 -0.73
N ARG A 167 4.93 14.31 0.09
CA ARG A 167 5.96 13.56 0.82
C ARG A 167 6.92 12.85 -0.12
N ALA A 168 6.41 12.15 -1.13
CA ALA A 168 7.25 11.46 -2.12
C ALA A 168 8.17 12.43 -2.88
N VAL A 169 7.70 13.66 -3.16
CA VAL A 169 8.50 14.69 -3.82
C VAL A 169 9.53 15.32 -2.87
N ALA A 170 9.16 15.68 -1.65
CA ALA A 170 9.93 16.63 -0.86
C ALA A 170 10.47 16.11 0.48
N SER A 171 9.97 15.02 1.05
CA SER A 171 10.49 14.45 2.30
C SER A 171 11.97 14.08 2.18
N GLU A 172 12.75 14.33 3.22
CA GLU A 172 14.14 13.86 3.33
C GLU A 172 14.21 12.37 3.73
N ARG A 173 13.12 11.81 4.27
CA ARG A 173 12.97 10.40 4.68
C ARG A 173 12.51 9.52 3.51
N GLN A 174 13.22 9.59 2.39
CA GLN A 174 12.78 9.03 1.11
C GLN A 174 12.55 7.51 1.16
N LEU A 175 13.42 6.73 1.80
CA LEU A 175 13.22 5.28 1.91
C LEU A 175 11.98 4.95 2.73
N GLN A 176 11.65 5.73 3.76
CA GLN A 176 10.39 5.56 4.48
C GLN A 176 9.18 5.77 3.58
N GLU A 177 9.21 6.79 2.71
CA GLU A 177 8.13 7.04 1.74
C GLU A 177 8.01 5.93 0.69
N VAL A 178 9.14 5.39 0.20
CA VAL A 178 9.16 4.24 -0.71
C VAL A 178 8.58 2.99 -0.04
N MET A 179 8.93 2.74 1.22
CA MET A 179 8.40 1.61 1.99
C MET A 179 6.93 1.80 2.36
N THR A 180 6.49 3.03 2.62
CA THR A 180 5.07 3.34 2.84
C THR A 180 4.26 3.03 1.58
N ASP A 181 4.72 3.47 0.41
CA ASP A 181 4.10 3.16 -0.89
C ASP A 181 4.04 1.63 -1.15
N PHE A 182 5.12 0.91 -0.84
CA PHE A 182 5.17 -0.54 -0.95
C PHE A 182 4.14 -1.23 -0.05
N TRP A 183 4.05 -0.85 1.23
CA TRP A 183 3.13 -1.48 2.16
C TRP A 183 1.67 -1.11 1.91
N GLU A 184 1.38 0.10 1.46
CA GLU A 184 0.02 0.47 1.07
C GLU A 184 -0.45 -0.25 -0.20
N ASN A 185 0.47 -0.62 -1.08
CA ASN A 185 0.15 -1.49 -2.20
C ASN A 185 -0.02 -2.95 -1.77
N HIS A 186 0.81 -3.43 -0.83
CA HIS A 186 0.75 -4.78 -0.29
C HIS A 186 -0.53 -5.02 0.53
N PHE A 187 -0.88 -4.08 1.40
CA PHE A 187 -2.12 -4.07 2.18
C PHE A 187 -3.16 -3.15 1.53
N ASN A 188 -3.39 -3.35 0.24
CA ASN A 188 -4.22 -2.44 -0.56
C ASN A 188 -5.60 -2.22 0.03
N ILE A 189 -6.04 -0.96 0.05
CA ILE A 189 -7.39 -0.55 0.43
C ILE A 189 -7.99 0.35 -0.64
N TYR A 190 -9.24 0.09 -1.01
CA TYR A 190 -9.97 0.86 -2.01
C TYR A 190 -10.80 1.97 -1.35
N ALA A 191 -10.43 3.23 -1.57
CA ALA A 191 -11.09 4.40 -0.97
C ALA A 191 -12.58 4.52 -1.29
N ALA A 192 -13.05 3.95 -2.39
CA ALA A 192 -14.45 3.99 -2.79
C ALA A 192 -15.25 2.74 -2.38
N LYS A 193 -14.72 1.84 -1.54
CA LYS A 193 -15.43 0.68 -0.98
C LYS A 193 -16.74 1.07 -0.30
N GLY A 194 -16.74 2.18 0.42
CA GLY A 194 -17.92 2.70 1.09
C GLY A 194 -17.73 4.09 1.68
N ALA A 195 -18.82 4.65 2.22
CA ALA A 195 -18.80 6.03 2.69
C ALA A 195 -17.84 6.33 3.87
N PRO A 196 -17.62 5.45 4.86
CA PRO A 196 -16.68 5.71 5.95
C PRO A 196 -15.20 5.49 5.58
N GLU A 197 -14.90 4.71 4.52
CA GLU A 197 -13.55 4.31 4.16
C GLU A 197 -12.54 5.47 4.04
N PRO A 198 -12.86 6.60 3.38
CA PRO A 198 -11.95 7.73 3.29
C PRO A 198 -11.45 8.27 4.63
N TYR A 199 -12.26 8.20 5.66
CA TYR A 199 -11.88 8.66 7.00
C TYR A 199 -10.98 7.67 7.73
N TYR A 200 -11.19 6.36 7.50
CA TYR A 200 -10.33 5.31 8.03
C TYR A 200 -8.95 5.30 7.35
N LEU A 201 -8.87 5.66 6.07
CA LEU A 201 -7.63 5.68 5.30
C LEU A 201 -6.62 6.71 5.81
N VAL A 202 -7.06 7.82 6.41
CA VAL A 202 -6.15 8.80 7.01
C VAL A 202 -5.35 8.17 8.15
N ASP A 203 -6.03 7.49 9.06
CA ASP A 203 -5.38 6.77 10.16
C ASP A 203 -4.52 5.61 9.66
N PHE A 204 -4.98 4.92 8.61
CA PHE A 204 -4.25 3.81 8.01
C PHE A 204 -2.90 4.24 7.43
N ASP A 205 -2.84 5.34 6.70
CA ASP A 205 -1.57 5.90 6.19
C ASP A 205 -0.70 6.43 7.35
N GLU A 206 -1.24 7.35 8.15
CA GLU A 206 -0.44 8.12 9.11
C GLU A 206 -0.01 7.31 10.35
N ASN A 207 -0.87 6.44 10.86
CA ASN A 207 -0.67 5.77 12.15
C ASN A 207 -0.45 4.26 12.04
N VAL A 208 -0.86 3.61 10.93
CA VAL A 208 -0.70 2.17 10.75
C VAL A 208 0.49 1.85 9.86
N ILE A 209 0.53 2.35 8.63
CA ILE A 209 1.56 1.96 7.65
C ILE A 209 2.87 2.71 7.89
N ARG A 210 2.83 4.03 7.89
CA ARG A 210 4.03 4.88 7.92
C ARG A 210 4.96 4.64 9.11
N PRO A 211 4.46 4.59 10.37
CA PRO A 211 5.32 4.33 11.52
C PRO A 211 5.96 2.95 11.53
N ASN A 212 5.29 1.97 10.93
CA ASN A 212 5.71 0.57 10.92
C ASN A 212 6.46 0.16 9.64
N ALA A 213 6.65 1.08 8.67
CA ALA A 213 7.17 0.76 7.35
C ALA A 213 8.57 0.09 7.34
N LEU A 214 9.39 0.38 8.35
CA LEU A 214 10.71 -0.22 8.60
C LEU A 214 10.81 -0.89 9.99
N GLY A 215 9.67 -1.23 10.60
CA GLY A 215 9.57 -1.88 11.91
C GLY A 215 9.59 -3.42 11.84
N LYS A 216 8.93 -4.04 12.80
CA LYS A 216 8.71 -5.50 12.82
C LYS A 216 7.48 -5.84 11.98
N PHE A 217 7.58 -6.84 11.09
CA PHE A 217 6.46 -7.27 10.26
C PHE A 217 5.25 -7.72 11.09
N ARG A 218 5.49 -8.39 12.22
CA ARG A 218 4.40 -8.82 13.11
C ARG A 218 3.61 -7.63 13.69
N GLU A 219 4.30 -6.55 14.05
CA GLU A 219 3.68 -5.32 14.56
C GLU A 219 2.89 -4.60 13.47
N LEU A 220 3.48 -4.48 12.28
CA LEU A 220 2.80 -3.94 11.11
C LEU A 220 1.54 -4.75 10.77
N LEU A 221 1.64 -6.08 10.73
CA LEU A 221 0.53 -6.99 10.42
C LEU A 221 -0.62 -6.86 11.45
N GLU A 222 -0.30 -6.74 12.74
CA GLU A 222 -1.30 -6.52 13.78
C GLU A 222 -1.97 -5.15 13.66
N ALA A 223 -1.18 -4.10 13.44
CA ALA A 223 -1.72 -2.75 13.24
C ALA A 223 -2.67 -2.70 12.04
N VAL A 224 -2.31 -3.35 10.92
CA VAL A 224 -3.18 -3.50 9.75
C VAL A 224 -4.43 -4.31 10.07
N ALA A 225 -4.29 -5.45 10.76
CA ALA A 225 -5.42 -6.33 11.09
C ALA A 225 -6.43 -5.66 12.06
N LYS A 226 -5.96 -4.80 12.96
CA LYS A 226 -6.80 -4.00 13.88
C LYS A 226 -7.31 -2.70 13.24
N SER A 227 -6.79 -2.31 12.07
CA SER A 227 -7.21 -1.07 11.42
C SER A 227 -8.68 -1.11 10.99
N PRO A 228 -9.47 -0.08 11.35
CA PRO A 228 -10.84 0.06 10.86
C PRO A 228 -10.94 0.05 9.34
N ALA A 229 -9.95 0.60 8.63
CA ALA A 229 -9.90 0.59 7.17
C ALA A 229 -9.86 -0.85 6.62
N MET A 230 -8.95 -1.69 7.09
CA MET A 230 -8.84 -3.08 6.63
C MET A 230 -10.05 -3.93 7.04
N LEU A 231 -10.53 -3.77 8.28
CA LEU A 231 -11.71 -4.48 8.78
C LEU A 231 -12.98 -4.13 7.98
N PHE A 232 -13.11 -2.88 7.53
CA PHE A 232 -14.23 -2.45 6.70
C PHE A 232 -14.04 -2.88 5.24
N TYR A 233 -12.84 -2.71 4.69
CA TYR A 233 -12.54 -3.04 3.30
C TYR A 233 -12.76 -4.52 2.98
N LEU A 234 -12.28 -5.42 3.83
CA LEU A 234 -12.46 -6.86 3.67
C LEU A 234 -13.73 -7.42 4.37
N ASP A 235 -14.63 -6.55 4.83
CA ASP A 235 -15.91 -6.88 5.48
C ASP A 235 -15.79 -7.71 6.77
N ASN A 236 -14.59 -7.81 7.41
CA ASN A 236 -14.43 -8.54 8.67
C ASN A 236 -15.20 -7.91 9.83
N ALA A 237 -15.44 -6.59 9.76
CA ALA A 237 -16.25 -5.88 10.76
C ALA A 237 -17.66 -6.48 10.96
N ARG A 238 -18.13 -7.33 10.04
CA ARG A 238 -19.42 -8.03 10.07
C ARG A 238 -19.30 -9.53 10.34
N SER A 239 -18.07 -10.05 10.46
CA SER A 239 -17.80 -11.47 10.68
C SER A 239 -18.27 -11.92 12.07
N MET A 240 -19.02 -12.99 12.13
CA MET A 240 -19.60 -13.55 13.35
C MET A 240 -19.47 -15.07 13.34
N ALA A 241 -19.41 -15.66 14.53
CA ALA A 241 -19.48 -17.10 14.69
C ALA A 241 -20.72 -17.67 14.02
N ASP A 242 -20.57 -18.84 13.40
CA ASP A 242 -21.72 -19.62 12.94
C ASP A 242 -22.67 -19.91 14.10
N SER A 243 -23.96 -19.98 13.81
CA SER A 243 -25.00 -20.22 14.83
C SER A 243 -24.85 -21.55 15.58
N THR A 244 -24.12 -22.51 15.02
CA THR A 244 -23.81 -23.82 15.61
C THR A 244 -22.60 -23.81 16.52
N GLN A 245 -21.78 -22.75 16.48
CA GLN A 245 -20.53 -22.64 17.25
C GLN A 245 -20.78 -21.95 18.60
N PRO A 246 -20.05 -22.36 19.66
CA PRO A 246 -20.12 -21.69 20.95
C PRO A 246 -19.56 -20.28 20.84
N THR A 247 -20.15 -19.32 21.53
CA THR A 247 -19.66 -17.95 21.67
C THR A 247 -19.32 -17.62 23.11
N LEU A 248 -18.47 -16.62 23.34
CA LEU A 248 -18.20 -16.14 24.69
C LEU A 248 -19.40 -15.38 25.22
N ARG A 249 -19.91 -15.78 26.40
CA ARG A 249 -20.98 -15.05 27.07
C ARG A 249 -20.44 -13.79 27.72
N ASP A 250 -21.12 -12.67 27.52
CA ASP A 250 -20.82 -11.44 28.25
C ASP A 250 -21.18 -11.64 29.73
N PRO A 251 -20.18 -11.58 30.66
CA PRO A 251 -20.46 -11.69 32.10
C PRO A 251 -21.46 -10.65 32.61
N ASN A 252 -21.60 -9.51 31.94
CA ASN A 252 -22.52 -8.44 32.31
C ASN A 252 -23.97 -8.70 31.85
N GLN A 253 -24.22 -9.62 30.93
CA GLN A 253 -25.57 -9.99 30.52
C GLN A 253 -26.29 -10.79 31.61
N LEU A 254 -25.58 -11.57 32.43
CA LEU A 254 -26.15 -12.33 33.54
C LEU A 254 -26.66 -11.41 34.66
N GLN A 255 -26.15 -10.18 34.78
CA GLN A 255 -26.60 -9.23 35.80
C GLN A 255 -27.79 -8.36 35.39
N ARG A 256 -28.19 -8.37 34.11
CA ARG A 256 -29.30 -7.53 33.60
C ARG A 256 -30.68 -8.18 33.66
N VAL A 257 -30.78 -9.48 33.96
CA VAL A 257 -32.06 -10.13 34.24
C VAL A 257 -32.37 -9.90 35.72
N ARG A 258 -32.74 -8.69 36.11
CA ARG A 258 -33.40 -8.46 37.38
C ARG A 258 -34.76 -9.13 37.31
N PRO A 259 -35.13 -10.06 38.22
CA PRO A 259 -36.50 -10.55 38.34
C PRO A 259 -37.39 -9.33 38.59
N VAL A 260 -38.34 -9.08 37.72
CA VAL A 260 -39.37 -8.09 37.95
C VAL A 260 -40.18 -8.58 39.17
N PRO A 261 -40.26 -7.85 40.27
CA PRO A 261 -41.09 -8.28 41.39
C PRO A 261 -42.53 -8.39 40.89
N PHE A 262 -43.17 -9.53 41.13
CA PHE A 262 -44.58 -9.70 40.88
C PHE A 262 -45.34 -8.76 41.84
N GLY A 263 -45.55 -7.51 41.44
CA GLY A 263 -46.47 -6.58 42.06
C GLY A 263 -47.89 -6.89 41.56
N ARG A 264 -48.83 -6.94 42.50
CA ARG A 264 -50.26 -7.00 42.25
C ARG A 264 -50.72 -5.86 41.34
N GLY A 265 -50.75 -6.08 40.05
CA GLY A 265 -51.18 -5.09 39.05
C GLY A 265 -52.15 -5.80 38.08
N GLY A 266 -53.35 -5.20 37.97
CA GLY A 266 -54.46 -5.71 37.17
C GLY A 266 -54.14 -5.82 35.66
N LEU A 267 -55.15 -6.16 34.84
CA LEU A 267 -55.13 -6.45 33.41
C LEU A 267 -54.15 -5.63 32.56
N GLY A 268 -53.86 -4.38 32.95
CA GLY A 268 -52.91 -3.50 32.27
C GLY A 268 -51.43 -3.94 32.39
N ALA A 269 -51.04 -4.58 33.50
CA ALA A 269 -49.68 -5.10 33.69
C ALA A 269 -49.47 -6.38 32.85
N ILE A 270 -50.49 -7.18 32.68
CA ILE A 270 -50.46 -8.39 31.80
C ILE A 270 -50.36 -8.00 30.34
N MET A 271 -51.09 -6.97 29.90
CA MET A 271 -50.99 -6.45 28.53
C MET A 271 -49.64 -5.77 28.26
N GLY A 272 -49.08 -5.06 29.27
CA GLY A 272 -47.72 -4.48 29.19
C GLY A 272 -46.64 -5.57 29.08
N ALA A 273 -46.75 -6.64 29.86
CA ALA A 273 -45.82 -7.76 29.81
C ALA A 273 -45.93 -8.55 28.48
N MET A 274 -47.13 -8.70 27.92
CA MET A 274 -47.35 -9.30 26.61
C MET A 274 -46.74 -8.44 25.48
N ARG A 275 -46.92 -7.14 25.51
CA ARG A 275 -46.29 -6.23 24.52
C ARG A 275 -44.77 -6.24 24.62
N ALA A 276 -44.20 -6.23 25.80
CA ALA A 276 -42.76 -6.33 26.03
C ALA A 276 -42.20 -7.69 25.56
N ALA A 277 -42.96 -8.79 25.78
CA ALA A 277 -42.59 -10.10 25.28
C ALA A 277 -42.65 -10.19 23.73
N ASP A 278 -43.66 -9.58 23.12
CA ASP A 278 -43.77 -9.49 21.66
C ASP A 278 -42.66 -8.60 21.05
N GLU A 279 -42.32 -7.50 21.66
CA GLU A 279 -41.16 -6.67 21.24
C GLU A 279 -39.86 -7.44 21.39
N MET A 280 -39.64 -8.16 22.47
CA MET A 280 -38.48 -9.04 22.66
C MET A 280 -38.42 -10.16 21.61
N ARG A 281 -39.57 -10.79 21.29
CA ARG A 281 -39.63 -11.80 20.21
C ARG A 281 -39.30 -11.19 18.84
N ARG A 282 -39.82 -9.99 18.53
CA ARG A 282 -39.52 -9.29 17.28
C ARG A 282 -38.05 -8.89 17.20
N GLN A 283 -37.46 -8.42 18.29
CA GLN A 283 -36.04 -8.13 18.38
C GLN A 283 -35.17 -9.39 18.25
N GLN A 284 -35.56 -10.51 18.86
CA GLN A 284 -34.89 -11.80 18.70
C GLN A 284 -35.00 -12.33 17.26
N GLN A 285 -36.19 -12.23 16.64
CA GLN A 285 -36.35 -12.61 15.22
C GLN A 285 -35.56 -11.72 14.27
N GLN A 286 -35.51 -10.41 14.52
CA GLN A 286 -34.66 -9.51 13.74
C GLN A 286 -33.17 -9.79 13.94
N GLN A 287 -32.73 -10.09 15.16
CA GLN A 287 -31.37 -10.53 15.45
C GLN A 287 -31.03 -11.87 14.79
N GLN A 288 -31.96 -12.84 14.80
CA GLN A 288 -31.79 -14.12 14.10
C GLN A 288 -31.71 -13.92 12.57
N GLN A 289 -32.58 -13.10 11.99
CA GLN A 289 -32.52 -12.75 10.56
C GLN A 289 -31.26 -11.98 10.18
N GLN A 290 -30.75 -11.11 11.06
CA GLN A 290 -29.47 -10.47 10.88
C GLN A 290 -28.29 -11.45 11.00
N ARG A 291 -28.35 -12.41 11.93
CA ARG A 291 -27.37 -13.50 12.07
C ARG A 291 -27.36 -14.45 10.87
N GLN A 292 -28.51 -14.74 10.26
CA GLN A 292 -28.60 -15.52 9.03
C GLN A 292 -28.05 -14.81 7.79
N ARG A 293 -27.96 -13.44 7.82
CA ARG A 293 -27.38 -12.62 6.76
C ARG A 293 -25.91 -12.24 7.01
N GLN A 294 -25.41 -12.48 8.22
CA GLN A 294 -24.05 -12.18 8.66
C GLN A 294 -23.46 -13.50 9.14
N GLY A 295 -22.66 -14.14 8.32
CA GLY A 295 -21.97 -15.38 8.64
C GLY A 295 -20.47 -15.17 8.82
N LEU A 296 -19.75 -16.27 8.86
CA LEU A 296 -18.30 -16.29 8.87
C LEU A 296 -17.75 -15.64 7.59
N ASN A 297 -16.83 -14.71 7.75
CA ASN A 297 -16.16 -14.06 6.62
C ASN A 297 -14.84 -14.78 6.26
N GLU A 298 -14.95 -15.80 5.41
CA GLU A 298 -13.78 -16.54 4.92
C GLU A 298 -12.86 -15.70 4.03
N ASN A 299 -13.41 -14.67 3.36
CA ASN A 299 -12.62 -13.82 2.48
C ASN A 299 -11.48 -13.13 3.25
N TYR A 300 -11.77 -12.57 4.44
CA TYR A 300 -10.74 -11.96 5.27
C TYR A 300 -9.64 -12.97 5.64
N GLY A 301 -10.02 -14.17 6.07
CA GLY A 301 -9.06 -15.23 6.39
C GLY A 301 -8.20 -15.64 5.20
N ARG A 302 -8.79 -15.70 4.01
CA ARG A 302 -8.09 -16.01 2.76
C ARG A 302 -7.08 -14.92 2.40
N GLU A 303 -7.51 -13.66 2.35
CA GLU A 303 -6.64 -12.54 1.99
C GLU A 303 -5.47 -12.39 2.99
N LEU A 304 -5.73 -12.62 4.28
CA LEU A 304 -4.69 -12.59 5.30
C LEU A 304 -3.60 -13.66 5.06
N LEU A 305 -3.99 -14.88 4.69
CA LEU A 305 -3.04 -15.96 4.39
C LEU A 305 -2.39 -15.79 3.01
N GLU A 306 -3.19 -15.52 1.99
CA GLU A 306 -2.78 -15.54 0.59
C GLU A 306 -2.02 -14.28 0.17
N LEU A 307 -2.58 -13.10 0.43
CA LEU A 307 -2.01 -11.85 -0.08
C LEU A 307 -1.11 -11.15 0.95
N HIS A 308 -1.45 -11.24 2.23
CA HIS A 308 -0.75 -10.46 3.25
C HIS A 308 0.45 -11.19 3.86
N THR A 309 0.47 -12.54 3.85
CA THR A 309 1.49 -13.30 4.60
C THR A 309 2.13 -14.44 3.81
N LEU A 310 1.46 -15.60 3.68
CA LEU A 310 2.07 -16.84 3.21
C LEU A 310 2.30 -16.88 1.69
N GLY A 311 1.50 -16.13 0.93
CA GLY A 311 1.44 -16.24 -0.54
C GLY A 311 0.53 -17.40 -0.98
N VAL A 312 0.16 -17.41 -2.28
CA VAL A 312 -0.74 -18.42 -2.88
C VAL A 312 -0.25 -19.85 -2.63
N ASP A 313 1.06 -20.07 -2.73
CA ASP A 313 1.71 -21.37 -2.57
C ASP A 313 2.21 -21.61 -1.13
N GLY A 314 1.68 -20.89 -0.14
CA GLY A 314 2.16 -20.86 1.24
C GLY A 314 1.87 -22.12 2.07
N GLY A 315 1.27 -23.16 1.47
CA GLY A 315 1.06 -24.48 2.11
C GLY A 315 -0.13 -24.54 3.08
N TYR A 316 -1.01 -23.55 3.09
CA TYR A 316 -2.25 -23.56 3.86
C TYR A 316 -3.38 -24.29 3.13
N THR A 317 -4.36 -24.79 3.88
CA THR A 317 -5.54 -25.49 3.39
C THR A 317 -6.78 -24.61 3.47
N GLN A 318 -7.87 -25.01 2.80
CA GLN A 318 -9.18 -24.36 2.99
C GLN A 318 -9.64 -24.41 4.45
N GLN A 319 -9.29 -25.47 5.20
CA GLN A 319 -9.62 -25.56 6.61
C GLN A 319 -8.85 -24.55 7.46
N ASP A 320 -7.60 -24.22 7.09
CA ASP A 320 -6.83 -23.13 7.72
C ASP A 320 -7.51 -21.79 7.48
N VAL A 321 -7.98 -21.50 6.23
CA VAL A 321 -8.74 -20.30 5.90
C VAL A 321 -9.97 -20.16 6.81
N ILE A 322 -10.77 -21.24 6.94
CA ILE A 322 -11.95 -21.27 7.80
C ILE A 322 -11.56 -21.01 9.26
N ASN A 323 -10.54 -21.69 9.78
CA ASN A 323 -10.13 -21.55 11.17
C ASN A 323 -9.53 -20.17 11.48
N VAL A 324 -8.80 -19.57 10.53
CA VAL A 324 -8.35 -18.17 10.62
C VAL A 324 -9.57 -17.24 10.66
N ALA A 325 -10.53 -17.39 9.73
CA ALA A 325 -11.73 -16.58 9.74
C ALA A 325 -12.51 -16.70 11.06
N ARG A 326 -12.62 -17.91 11.64
CA ARG A 326 -13.21 -18.17 12.97
C ARG A 326 -12.46 -17.44 14.09
N ALA A 327 -11.13 -17.42 14.03
CA ALA A 327 -10.28 -16.71 15.01
C ALA A 327 -10.50 -15.18 14.98
N PHE A 328 -10.79 -14.62 13.81
CA PHE A 328 -11.04 -13.18 13.63
C PHE A 328 -12.51 -12.76 13.80
N THR A 329 -13.43 -13.69 14.10
CA THR A 329 -14.81 -13.33 14.45
C THR A 329 -14.84 -12.40 15.66
N GLY A 330 -15.71 -11.41 15.64
CA GLY A 330 -15.82 -10.42 16.72
C GLY A 330 -14.79 -9.27 16.68
N TRP A 331 -13.75 -9.36 15.85
CA TRP A 331 -12.90 -8.21 15.53
C TRP A 331 -13.68 -7.26 14.62
N THR A 332 -14.04 -6.11 15.16
CA THR A 332 -14.99 -5.20 14.48
C THR A 332 -14.66 -3.74 14.76
N ILE A 333 -15.51 -2.85 14.26
CA ILE A 333 -15.36 -1.41 14.33
C ILE A 333 -16.49 -0.85 15.21
N LYS A 334 -16.17 0.07 16.13
CA LYS A 334 -17.18 0.88 16.84
C LYS A 334 -18.02 1.64 15.81
N PRO A 335 -19.31 1.88 16.08
CA PRO A 335 -20.10 2.77 15.22
C PRO A 335 -19.40 4.11 15.02
N PRO A 336 -19.49 4.75 13.83
CA PRO A 336 -18.87 6.06 13.58
C PRO A 336 -19.25 7.13 14.62
N ALA A 337 -20.50 7.12 15.12
CA ALA A 337 -20.95 8.00 16.20
C ALA A 337 -20.19 7.79 17.54
N GLN A 338 -19.51 6.66 17.70
CA GLN A 338 -18.66 6.32 18.85
C GLN A 338 -17.16 6.39 18.53
N GLY A 339 -16.79 7.03 17.43
CA GLY A 339 -15.43 7.26 17.01
C GLY A 339 -14.83 6.22 16.05
N GLY A 340 -15.54 5.14 15.68
CA GLY A 340 -15.15 4.23 14.60
C GLY A 340 -13.85 3.45 14.80
N GLY A 341 -13.28 3.39 16.00
CA GLY A 341 -12.07 2.64 16.30
C GLY A 341 -12.31 1.14 16.44
N PHE A 342 -11.23 0.36 16.49
CA PHE A 342 -11.27 -1.08 16.74
C PHE A 342 -12.00 -1.44 18.03
N VAL A 343 -12.74 -2.54 18.01
CA VAL A 343 -13.34 -3.15 19.20
C VAL A 343 -13.51 -4.66 19.02
N PHE A 344 -13.26 -5.41 20.07
CA PHE A 344 -13.58 -6.84 20.13
C PHE A 344 -14.96 -7.07 20.75
N ARG A 345 -15.79 -7.91 20.11
CA ARG A 345 -17.12 -8.30 20.57
C ARG A 345 -17.14 -9.78 20.93
N PRO A 346 -16.96 -10.16 22.20
CA PRO A 346 -16.89 -11.56 22.61
C PRO A 346 -18.19 -12.33 22.36
N GLN A 347 -19.35 -11.65 22.32
CA GLN A 347 -20.67 -12.30 22.12
C GLN A 347 -20.87 -12.88 20.71
N VAL A 348 -20.06 -12.46 19.75
CA VAL A 348 -20.12 -12.94 18.35
C VAL A 348 -18.83 -13.65 17.93
N HIS A 349 -17.88 -13.81 18.86
CA HIS A 349 -16.64 -14.54 18.62
C HIS A 349 -16.89 -16.05 18.73
N ASP A 350 -16.31 -16.81 17.81
CA ASP A 350 -16.30 -18.28 17.84
C ASP A 350 -15.33 -18.78 18.91
N ALA A 351 -15.87 -19.28 20.01
CA ALA A 351 -15.10 -19.80 21.14
C ALA A 351 -14.73 -21.29 21.01
N GLY A 352 -15.03 -21.93 19.87
CA GLY A 352 -14.67 -23.34 19.62
C GLY A 352 -13.15 -23.51 19.41
N GLU A 353 -12.69 -24.75 19.56
CA GLU A 353 -11.32 -25.13 19.23
C GLU A 353 -11.03 -24.89 17.74
N LYS A 354 -9.81 -24.46 17.41
CA LYS A 354 -9.34 -24.21 16.05
C LYS A 354 -7.95 -24.80 15.85
N VAL A 355 -7.62 -25.17 14.62
CA VAL A 355 -6.26 -25.60 14.26
C VAL A 355 -5.83 -24.77 13.05
N VAL A 356 -4.74 -24.02 13.17
CA VAL A 356 -4.20 -23.16 12.12
C VAL A 356 -2.77 -23.59 11.83
N LEU A 357 -2.49 -23.98 10.59
CA LEU A 357 -1.16 -24.45 10.17
C LEU A 357 -0.56 -25.50 11.12
N GLY A 358 -1.40 -26.42 11.63
CA GLY A 358 -1.00 -27.45 12.58
C GLY A 358 -0.94 -27.00 14.05
N HIS A 359 -1.10 -25.71 14.35
CA HIS A 359 -1.11 -25.17 15.71
C HIS A 359 -2.53 -25.20 16.30
N LYS A 360 -2.67 -25.76 17.50
CA LYS A 360 -3.95 -25.91 18.18
C LYS A 360 -4.25 -24.71 19.06
N LEU A 361 -5.35 -24.00 18.77
CA LEU A 361 -5.94 -22.96 19.61
C LEU A 361 -7.08 -23.57 20.45
N ARG A 362 -6.95 -23.49 21.79
CA ARG A 362 -7.90 -24.12 22.70
C ARG A 362 -9.28 -23.43 22.65
N ALA A 363 -10.34 -24.19 22.93
CA ALA A 363 -11.67 -23.63 23.07
C ALA A 363 -11.79 -22.67 24.29
N GLY A 364 -12.73 -21.74 24.22
CA GLY A 364 -13.06 -20.83 25.32
C GLY A 364 -12.19 -19.55 25.36
N ARG A 365 -11.35 -19.32 24.34
CA ARG A 365 -10.52 -18.12 24.21
C ARG A 365 -11.27 -17.02 23.47
N GLY A 366 -10.72 -15.81 23.54
CA GLY A 366 -11.30 -14.60 22.96
C GLY A 366 -10.39 -13.94 21.93
N MET A 367 -10.05 -12.68 22.17
CA MET A 367 -9.23 -11.86 21.27
C MET A 367 -7.86 -12.50 20.97
N GLU A 368 -7.33 -13.25 21.93
CA GLU A 368 -6.05 -13.94 21.86
C GLU A 368 -5.97 -14.98 20.74
N ASP A 369 -7.10 -15.50 20.25
CA ASP A 369 -7.11 -16.45 19.13
C ASP A 369 -6.55 -15.80 17.85
N ALA A 370 -6.99 -14.58 17.53
CA ALA A 370 -6.49 -13.85 16.38
C ALA A 370 -5.05 -13.38 16.58
N GLU A 371 -4.67 -12.99 17.80
CA GLU A 371 -3.29 -12.59 18.12
C GLU A 371 -2.32 -13.77 17.95
N ASP A 372 -2.68 -14.98 18.43
CA ASP A 372 -1.87 -16.18 18.20
C ASP A 372 -1.80 -16.54 16.70
N VAL A 373 -2.88 -16.38 15.95
CA VAL A 373 -2.85 -16.58 14.49
C VAL A 373 -1.85 -15.64 13.85
N LEU A 374 -1.87 -14.35 14.20
CA LEU A 374 -0.89 -13.38 13.68
C LEU A 374 0.56 -13.76 14.04
N ASP A 375 0.79 -14.30 15.24
CA ASP A 375 2.11 -14.81 15.66
C ASP A 375 2.55 -16.01 14.83
N ILE A 376 1.65 -16.98 14.60
CA ILE A 376 1.91 -18.19 13.83
C ILE A 376 2.29 -17.82 12.38
N ILE A 377 1.47 -17.00 11.74
CA ILE A 377 1.68 -16.65 10.32
C ILE A 377 2.88 -15.73 10.12
N ALA A 378 3.12 -14.76 11.02
CA ALA A 378 4.28 -13.87 10.90
C ALA A 378 5.61 -14.61 11.07
N LYS A 379 5.66 -15.69 11.86
CA LYS A 379 6.86 -16.53 12.08
C LYS A 379 7.01 -17.65 11.07
N SER A 380 6.04 -17.81 10.15
CA SER A 380 6.08 -18.87 9.16
C SER A 380 7.26 -18.68 8.17
N PRO A 381 7.99 -19.75 7.84
CA PRO A 381 8.99 -19.71 6.76
C PRO A 381 8.41 -19.29 5.40
N ALA A 382 7.15 -19.63 5.12
CA ALA A 382 6.48 -19.20 3.91
C ALA A 382 6.28 -17.68 3.87
N THR A 383 5.87 -17.06 4.97
CA THR A 383 5.79 -15.59 5.11
C THR A 383 7.15 -14.95 4.96
N ALA A 384 8.17 -15.48 5.61
CA ALA A 384 9.54 -14.97 5.48
C ALA A 384 10.01 -14.96 4.02
N HIS A 385 9.74 -16.05 3.28
CA HIS A 385 10.08 -16.16 1.86
C HIS A 385 9.25 -15.20 1.01
N PHE A 386 7.94 -15.15 1.20
CA PHE A 386 7.02 -14.33 0.41
C PHE A 386 7.32 -12.83 0.56
N ILE A 387 7.47 -12.35 1.79
CA ILE A 387 7.79 -10.94 2.07
C ILE A 387 9.20 -10.60 1.54
N SER A 388 10.18 -11.47 1.73
CA SER A 388 11.53 -11.27 1.19
C SER A 388 11.55 -11.23 -0.33
N PHE A 389 10.77 -12.09 -0.99
CA PHE A 389 10.60 -12.08 -2.45
C PHE A 389 9.99 -10.76 -2.94
N LYS A 390 8.93 -10.27 -2.31
CA LYS A 390 8.30 -8.99 -2.67
C LYS A 390 9.24 -7.81 -2.47
N LEU A 391 9.99 -7.76 -1.37
CA LEU A 391 11.00 -6.73 -1.12
C LEU A 391 12.17 -6.80 -2.13
N ALA A 392 12.67 -8.00 -2.44
CA ALA A 392 13.71 -8.17 -3.46
C ALA A 392 13.19 -7.79 -4.86
N ARG A 393 11.92 -8.10 -5.17
CA ARG A 393 11.25 -7.63 -6.38
C ARG A 393 11.15 -6.11 -6.43
N ARG A 394 10.80 -5.46 -5.34
CA ARG A 394 10.71 -3.99 -5.26
C ARG A 394 12.04 -3.32 -5.54
N PHE A 395 13.12 -3.80 -4.91
CA PHE A 395 14.40 -3.11 -4.92
C PHE A 395 15.39 -3.58 -6.01
N VAL A 396 15.35 -4.82 -6.45
CA VAL A 396 16.38 -5.36 -7.36
C VAL A 396 15.85 -5.57 -8.78
N SER A 397 14.92 -6.50 -8.98
CA SER A 397 14.40 -6.80 -10.33
C SER A 397 13.01 -7.46 -10.24
N ASP A 398 12.27 -7.49 -11.34
CA ASP A 398 10.96 -8.17 -11.41
C ASP A 398 11.06 -9.68 -11.12
N SER A 399 12.24 -10.27 -11.34
CA SER A 399 12.56 -11.67 -11.07
C SER A 399 13.87 -11.78 -10.27
N PRO A 400 13.83 -11.52 -8.95
CA PRO A 400 15.02 -11.60 -8.11
C PRO A 400 15.56 -13.04 -8.02
N SER A 401 16.89 -13.19 -7.81
CA SER A 401 17.50 -14.51 -7.69
C SER A 401 16.97 -15.26 -6.45
N LYS A 402 16.79 -16.57 -6.57
CA LYS A 402 16.38 -17.41 -5.45
C LYS A 402 17.37 -17.30 -4.27
N ALA A 403 18.66 -17.20 -4.55
CA ALA A 403 19.70 -17.09 -3.52
C ALA A 403 19.53 -15.83 -2.67
N LEU A 404 19.24 -14.67 -3.29
CA LEU A 404 18.97 -13.42 -2.58
C LEU A 404 17.71 -13.54 -1.72
N VAL A 405 16.63 -14.10 -2.29
CA VAL A 405 15.37 -14.28 -1.56
C VAL A 405 15.52 -15.21 -0.37
N ASP A 406 16.19 -16.35 -0.55
CA ASP A 406 16.44 -17.31 0.53
C ASP A 406 17.29 -16.68 1.64
N HIS A 407 18.31 -15.89 1.30
CA HIS A 407 19.15 -15.19 2.29
C HIS A 407 18.35 -14.12 3.04
N ALA A 408 17.53 -13.34 2.33
CA ALA A 408 16.65 -12.35 2.94
C ALA A 408 15.61 -13.01 3.87
N ALA A 409 15.03 -14.15 3.48
CA ALA A 409 14.12 -14.93 4.32
C ALA A 409 14.81 -15.47 5.58
N GLN A 410 16.07 -15.88 5.49
CA GLN A 410 16.85 -16.27 6.67
C GLN A 410 17.09 -15.08 7.62
N VAL A 411 17.37 -13.87 7.07
CA VAL A 411 17.47 -12.67 7.90
C VAL A 411 16.14 -12.37 8.58
N TYR A 412 15.04 -12.42 7.85
CA TYR A 412 13.71 -12.25 8.40
C TYR A 412 13.46 -13.16 9.61
N LEU A 413 13.70 -14.47 9.47
CA LEU A 413 13.49 -15.44 10.55
C LEU A 413 14.42 -15.21 11.75
N ARG A 414 15.70 -14.88 11.51
CA ARG A 414 16.68 -14.63 12.59
C ARG A 414 16.42 -13.35 13.37
N THR A 415 15.85 -12.35 12.70
CA THR A 415 15.58 -11.03 13.29
C THR A 415 14.13 -10.87 13.77
N ASP A 416 13.35 -11.96 13.78
CA ASP A 416 11.94 -11.94 14.15
C ASP A 416 11.14 -10.92 13.32
N GLY A 417 11.29 -11.01 12.00
CA GLY A 417 10.57 -10.19 11.02
C GLY A 417 11.00 -8.72 10.97
N ASP A 418 12.25 -8.38 11.30
CA ASP A 418 12.74 -7.00 11.20
C ASP A 418 12.88 -6.58 9.74
N ILE A 419 11.91 -5.74 9.27
CA ILE A 419 11.84 -5.26 7.89
C ILE A 419 13.10 -4.45 7.53
N ARG A 420 13.59 -3.62 8.43
CA ARG A 420 14.79 -2.80 8.24
C ARG A 420 16.01 -3.67 7.91
N GLU A 421 16.19 -4.76 8.64
CA GLU A 421 17.33 -5.67 8.42
C GLU A 421 17.20 -6.48 7.13
N VAL A 422 15.97 -6.87 6.76
CA VAL A 422 15.71 -7.53 5.47
C VAL A 422 15.99 -6.55 4.31
N VAL A 423 15.48 -5.33 4.40
CA VAL A 423 15.72 -4.27 3.39
C VAL A 423 17.21 -3.95 3.33
N ARG A 424 17.90 -3.79 4.48
CA ARG A 424 19.36 -3.56 4.55
C ARG A 424 20.11 -4.62 3.76
N LEU A 425 19.84 -5.92 4.01
CA LEU A 425 20.49 -6.99 3.28
C LEU A 425 20.29 -6.85 1.77
N ILE A 426 19.05 -6.62 1.32
CA ILE A 426 18.71 -6.57 -0.10
C ILE A 426 19.43 -5.40 -0.77
N ILE A 427 19.34 -4.18 -0.21
CA ILE A 427 19.86 -2.96 -0.85
C ILE A 427 21.38 -2.79 -0.73
N THR A 428 22.05 -3.63 0.06
CA THR A 428 23.52 -3.68 0.13
C THR A 428 24.11 -4.91 -0.55
N SER A 429 23.26 -5.78 -1.12
CA SER A 429 23.69 -7.00 -1.81
C SER A 429 24.45 -6.70 -3.11
N PRO A 430 25.33 -7.63 -3.55
CA PRO A 430 25.96 -7.55 -4.87
C PRO A 430 24.93 -7.46 -6.00
N GLU A 431 23.83 -8.19 -5.90
CA GLU A 431 22.75 -8.21 -6.90
C GLU A 431 22.08 -6.84 -7.08
N PHE A 432 21.92 -6.07 -6.00
CA PHE A 432 21.38 -4.71 -6.06
C PHE A 432 22.30 -3.77 -6.88
N PHE A 433 23.61 -3.96 -6.80
CA PHE A 433 24.61 -3.18 -7.53
C PHE A 433 25.15 -3.88 -8.77
N SER A 434 24.38 -4.82 -9.35
CA SER A 434 24.73 -5.50 -10.61
C SER A 434 24.33 -4.69 -11.83
N GLN A 435 25.02 -4.92 -12.97
CA GLN A 435 24.62 -4.34 -14.27
C GLN A 435 23.20 -4.82 -14.67
N GLN A 436 22.83 -6.04 -14.31
CA GLN A 436 21.51 -6.58 -14.59
C GLN A 436 20.40 -5.84 -13.84
N ALA A 437 20.64 -5.40 -12.61
CA ALA A 437 19.66 -4.65 -11.81
C ALA A 437 19.58 -3.18 -12.22
N PHE A 438 20.65 -2.64 -12.76
CA PHE A 438 20.74 -1.23 -13.13
C PHE A 438 19.74 -0.86 -14.22
N ARG A 439 18.84 0.10 -13.91
CA ARG A 439 17.75 0.54 -14.80
C ARG A 439 16.87 -0.60 -15.36
N SER A 440 16.75 -1.70 -14.63
CA SER A 440 15.99 -2.86 -15.09
C SER A 440 14.49 -2.73 -14.88
N LYS A 441 14.06 -1.97 -13.86
CA LYS A 441 12.65 -1.82 -13.50
C LYS A 441 11.99 -0.65 -14.21
N VAL A 442 10.75 -0.86 -14.66
CA VAL A 442 9.90 0.19 -15.21
C VAL A 442 9.22 0.92 -14.05
N LYS A 443 9.28 2.24 -14.07
CA LYS A 443 8.57 3.07 -13.12
C LYS A 443 7.06 2.93 -13.26
N THR A 444 6.36 2.79 -12.15
CA THR A 444 4.90 2.92 -12.10
C THR A 444 4.46 4.34 -12.47
N PRO A 445 3.19 4.59 -12.80
CA PRO A 445 2.71 5.96 -13.04
C PRO A 445 2.97 6.92 -11.86
N PHE A 446 2.84 6.45 -10.62
CA PHE A 446 3.21 7.23 -9.43
C PHE A 446 4.68 7.63 -9.45
N GLU A 447 5.56 6.65 -9.66
CA GLU A 447 7.01 6.88 -9.73
C GLU A 447 7.41 7.80 -10.89
N VAL A 448 6.76 7.69 -12.06
CA VAL A 448 7.02 8.57 -13.22
C VAL A 448 6.72 10.03 -12.89
N VAL A 449 5.54 10.30 -12.32
CA VAL A 449 5.13 11.67 -12.00
C VAL A 449 6.01 12.26 -10.90
N VAL A 450 6.22 11.52 -9.82
CA VAL A 450 7.03 11.99 -8.69
C VAL A 450 8.50 12.17 -9.10
N SER A 451 9.07 11.23 -9.88
CA SER A 451 10.47 11.37 -10.34
C SER A 451 10.65 12.55 -11.29
N ALA A 452 9.66 12.87 -12.13
CA ALA A 452 9.70 14.05 -12.97
C ALA A 452 9.64 15.34 -12.13
N MET A 453 8.76 15.40 -11.13
CA MET A 453 8.70 16.54 -10.21
C MET A 453 10.03 16.72 -9.45
N ARG A 454 10.63 15.62 -8.99
CA ARG A 454 11.94 15.65 -8.31
C ARG A 454 13.06 16.10 -9.25
N ALA A 455 13.17 15.51 -10.44
CA ALA A 455 14.20 15.86 -11.42
C ALA A 455 14.09 17.33 -11.88
N LEU A 456 12.88 17.88 -11.91
CA LEU A 456 12.60 19.28 -12.24
C LEU A 456 12.60 20.21 -11.02
N ASN A 457 13.06 19.73 -9.87
CA ASN A 457 13.16 20.48 -8.60
C ASN A 457 11.85 21.14 -8.17
N ALA A 458 10.71 20.45 -8.42
CA ALA A 458 9.39 20.98 -8.07
C ALA A 458 9.25 21.20 -6.56
N ALA A 459 8.60 22.28 -6.19
CA ALA A 459 8.10 22.47 -4.84
C ALA A 459 6.93 21.50 -4.55
N PRO A 460 6.74 21.08 -3.29
CA PRO A 460 5.57 20.26 -2.93
C PRO A 460 4.28 21.04 -3.20
N ASP A 461 3.30 20.35 -3.81
CA ASP A 461 2.00 20.93 -4.21
C ASP A 461 0.88 20.40 -3.33
N SER A 462 0.09 21.32 -2.77
CA SER A 462 -1.08 20.97 -1.97
C SER A 462 -2.36 20.72 -2.78
N THR A 463 -2.32 20.96 -4.10
CA THR A 463 -3.49 20.76 -4.97
C THR A 463 -3.63 19.31 -5.40
N PRO A 464 -4.84 18.87 -5.81
CA PRO A 464 -5.06 17.51 -6.29
C PRO A 464 -4.49 17.21 -7.68
N ARG A 465 -3.89 18.19 -8.35
CA ARG A 465 -3.52 18.09 -9.77
C ARG A 465 -2.52 16.98 -10.05
N SER A 466 -1.47 16.87 -9.23
CA SER A 466 -0.46 15.82 -9.38
C SER A 466 -1.05 14.42 -9.20
N ALA A 467 -1.92 14.22 -8.20
CA ALA A 467 -2.64 12.96 -8.00
C ALA A 467 -3.61 12.64 -9.17
N GLN A 468 -4.24 13.66 -9.76
CA GLN A 468 -5.09 13.49 -10.94
C GLN A 468 -4.28 13.07 -12.18
N VAL A 469 -3.06 13.57 -12.33
CA VAL A 469 -2.14 13.16 -13.41
C VAL A 469 -1.73 11.70 -13.23
N ILE A 470 -1.41 11.28 -11.99
CA ILE A 470 -1.09 9.88 -11.68
C ILE A 470 -2.28 8.97 -12.02
N ALA A 471 -3.50 9.39 -11.66
CA ALA A 471 -4.72 8.66 -12.00
C ALA A 471 -4.94 8.57 -13.52
N TYR A 472 -4.68 9.65 -14.26
CA TYR A 472 -4.76 9.66 -15.72
C TYR A 472 -3.76 8.70 -16.36
N LEU A 473 -2.56 8.59 -15.82
CA LEU A 473 -1.56 7.62 -16.27
C LEU A 473 -1.90 6.17 -15.90
N GLY A 474 -2.99 5.92 -15.16
CA GLY A 474 -3.54 4.59 -14.89
C GLY A 474 -3.37 4.07 -13.47
N GLN A 475 -2.87 4.87 -12.52
CA GLN A 475 -2.65 4.45 -11.13
C GLN A 475 -3.29 5.45 -10.14
N PRO A 476 -4.63 5.57 -10.06
CA PRO A 476 -5.25 6.41 -9.04
C PRO A 476 -4.84 5.94 -7.63
N ILE A 477 -4.31 6.85 -6.82
CA ILE A 477 -3.89 6.57 -5.43
C ILE A 477 -5.11 6.13 -4.62
N PHE A 478 -5.02 5.00 -3.90
CA PHE A 478 -6.13 4.30 -3.23
C PHE A 478 -7.30 3.93 -4.17
N GLY A 479 -7.03 3.81 -5.48
CA GLY A 479 -8.05 3.56 -6.49
C GLY A 479 -8.12 2.11 -7.00
N HIS A 480 -7.25 1.22 -6.54
CA HIS A 480 -7.29 -0.19 -6.92
C HIS A 480 -8.36 -0.94 -6.13
N GLN A 481 -9.29 -1.59 -6.86
CA GLN A 481 -10.48 -2.19 -6.23
C GLN A 481 -10.20 -3.55 -5.60
N ALA A 482 -9.34 -4.35 -6.22
CA ALA A 482 -9.02 -5.70 -5.75
C ALA A 482 -7.96 -5.67 -4.62
N PRO A 483 -7.99 -6.62 -3.67
CA PRO A 483 -7.10 -6.60 -2.51
C PRO A 483 -5.62 -6.88 -2.84
N ASN A 484 -5.32 -7.41 -4.03
CA ASN A 484 -3.96 -7.74 -4.46
C ASN A 484 -3.07 -6.52 -4.82
N GLY A 485 -3.63 -5.29 -4.81
CA GLY A 485 -2.89 -4.08 -5.14
C GLY A 485 -2.53 -3.91 -6.62
N TRP A 486 -1.84 -2.82 -6.94
CA TRP A 486 -1.35 -2.54 -8.27
C TRP A 486 -0.23 -3.50 -8.68
N PRO A 487 -0.10 -3.85 -9.98
CA PRO A 487 0.95 -4.74 -10.46
C PRO A 487 2.36 -4.24 -10.10
N GLU A 488 3.23 -5.16 -9.66
CA GLU A 488 4.61 -4.88 -9.24
C GLU A 488 5.64 -5.10 -10.36
N THR A 489 5.21 -5.59 -11.52
CA THR A 489 6.07 -5.89 -12.68
C THR A 489 5.90 -4.87 -13.79
N GLY A 490 7.00 -4.57 -14.48
CA GLY A 490 7.05 -3.53 -15.52
C GLY A 490 6.17 -3.80 -16.73
N GLU A 491 5.95 -5.06 -17.09
CA GLU A 491 5.14 -5.46 -18.25
C GLU A 491 3.73 -4.87 -18.19
N SER A 492 3.11 -4.89 -17.02
CA SER A 492 1.75 -4.38 -16.80
C SER A 492 1.59 -2.88 -17.09
N TRP A 493 2.69 -2.12 -17.10
CA TRP A 493 2.71 -0.66 -17.26
C TRP A 493 3.16 -0.18 -18.63
N MET A 494 3.50 -1.08 -19.57
CA MET A 494 4.18 -0.75 -20.83
C MET A 494 3.37 -1.22 -22.07
N ASN A 495 2.08 -0.90 -22.13
CA ASN A 495 1.32 -1.00 -23.39
C ASN A 495 1.47 0.29 -24.22
N THR A 496 1.14 0.21 -25.52
CA THR A 496 1.30 1.33 -26.48
C THR A 496 0.61 2.61 -26.03
N GLY A 497 -0.61 2.53 -25.46
CA GLY A 497 -1.33 3.68 -24.95
C GLY A 497 -0.65 4.30 -23.74
N ALA A 498 -0.13 3.48 -22.83
CA ALA A 498 0.62 3.94 -21.67
C ALA A 498 1.91 4.65 -22.07
N ILE A 499 2.65 4.12 -23.06
CA ILE A 499 3.87 4.76 -23.57
C ILE A 499 3.56 6.14 -24.16
N LEU A 500 2.53 6.25 -25.00
CA LEU A 500 2.11 7.54 -25.57
C LEU A 500 1.69 8.55 -24.49
N ASN A 501 0.92 8.11 -23.48
CA ASN A 501 0.52 8.95 -22.35
C ASN A 501 1.73 9.44 -21.54
N ARG A 502 2.76 8.62 -21.37
CA ARG A 502 4.01 8.99 -20.67
C ARG A 502 4.84 10.01 -21.46
N ILE A 503 4.92 9.88 -22.78
CA ILE A 503 5.55 10.88 -23.65
C ILE A 503 4.81 12.22 -23.56
N ASN A 504 3.48 12.20 -23.71
CA ASN A 504 2.64 13.40 -23.58
C ASN A 504 2.75 14.04 -22.18
N PHE A 505 2.85 13.22 -21.13
CA PHE A 505 3.12 13.69 -19.77
C PHE A 505 4.47 14.44 -19.70
N GLY A 506 5.54 13.90 -20.28
CA GLY A 506 6.85 14.56 -20.34
C GLY A 506 6.77 15.93 -21.00
N LEU A 507 6.11 16.03 -22.17
CA LEU A 507 5.89 17.28 -22.89
C LEU A 507 5.03 18.28 -22.07
N ALA A 508 3.95 17.81 -21.43
CA ALA A 508 3.10 18.65 -20.58
C ALA A 508 3.88 19.19 -19.36
N SER A 509 4.76 18.37 -18.78
CA SER A 509 5.62 18.77 -17.66
C SER A 509 6.57 19.91 -18.09
N ALA A 510 7.24 19.75 -19.24
CA ALA A 510 8.12 20.76 -19.79
C ALA A 510 7.40 22.05 -20.22
N ALA A 511 6.09 21.94 -20.54
CA ALA A 511 5.23 23.09 -20.82
C ALA A 511 4.71 23.82 -19.56
N GLY A 512 5.19 23.45 -18.35
CA GLY A 512 4.73 24.02 -17.08
C GLY A 512 3.30 23.66 -16.69
N ARG A 513 2.80 22.50 -17.16
CA ARG A 513 1.42 22.03 -16.87
C ARG A 513 1.33 21.22 -15.57
N LEU A 514 2.46 20.84 -14.97
CA LEU A 514 2.51 20.22 -13.64
C LEU A 514 2.65 21.31 -12.57
N PRO A 515 1.91 21.20 -11.45
CA PRO A 515 2.04 22.12 -10.33
C PRO A 515 3.46 22.11 -9.75
N GLY A 516 3.95 23.26 -9.35
CA GLY A 516 5.28 23.41 -8.74
C GLY A 516 6.45 23.15 -9.68
N VAL A 517 6.20 22.88 -10.97
CA VAL A 517 7.23 22.66 -11.99
C VAL A 517 7.39 23.87 -12.88
N ASP A 518 8.57 24.47 -12.88
CA ASP A 518 9.00 25.42 -13.89
C ASP A 518 10.42 25.05 -14.33
N ILE A 519 10.59 24.75 -15.61
CA ILE A 519 11.92 24.43 -16.16
C ILE A 519 12.89 25.61 -16.06
N ARG A 520 12.38 26.83 -15.79
CA ARG A 520 13.21 28.03 -15.53
C ARG A 520 13.88 27.98 -14.18
N ASP A 521 13.36 27.19 -13.24
CA ASP A 521 13.90 27.04 -11.90
C ASP A 521 15.03 25.99 -11.82
N LEU A 522 15.51 25.48 -12.97
CA LEU A 522 16.65 24.57 -13.06
C LEU A 522 17.94 25.36 -13.33
N PRO A 523 18.76 25.62 -12.30
CA PRO A 523 19.99 26.44 -12.46
C PRO A 523 20.94 25.86 -13.50
N ALA A 524 21.02 24.52 -13.60
CA ALA A 524 21.85 23.84 -14.59
C ALA A 524 21.49 24.15 -16.05
N LEU A 525 20.27 24.64 -16.30
CA LEU A 525 19.77 24.92 -17.64
C LEU A 525 19.72 26.41 -17.98
N ASP A 526 19.92 27.30 -17.02
CA ASP A 526 19.82 28.76 -17.22
C ASP A 526 20.87 29.30 -18.21
N THR A 527 22.11 28.89 -18.04
CA THR A 527 23.24 29.38 -18.83
C THR A 527 23.26 28.86 -20.27
N ILE A 528 22.43 27.84 -20.56
CA ILE A 528 22.43 27.16 -21.86
C ILE A 528 21.19 27.44 -22.71
N ARG A 529 20.25 28.28 -22.25
CA ARG A 529 19.00 28.58 -22.99
C ARG A 529 19.23 29.09 -24.41
N SER A 530 20.26 29.90 -24.61
CA SER A 530 20.66 30.42 -25.91
C SER A 530 21.78 29.63 -26.58
N ALA A 531 22.24 28.54 -25.97
CA ALA A 531 23.30 27.71 -26.53
C ALA A 531 22.80 26.89 -27.74
N PRO A 532 23.71 26.42 -28.62
CA PRO A 532 23.35 25.45 -29.67
C PRO A 532 22.67 24.24 -29.11
N ARG A 533 21.73 23.64 -29.90
CA ARG A 533 20.90 22.51 -29.49
C ARG A 533 21.69 21.34 -28.89
N GLU A 534 22.85 21.03 -29.47
CA GLU A 534 23.72 19.95 -29.00
C GLU A 534 24.16 20.19 -27.55
N LYS A 535 24.58 21.40 -27.18
CA LYS A 535 24.92 21.76 -25.79
C LYS A 535 23.70 21.71 -24.86
N GLN A 536 22.52 22.09 -25.36
CA GLN A 536 21.27 21.95 -24.60
C GLN A 536 20.96 20.49 -24.33
N VAL A 537 21.13 19.62 -25.33
CA VAL A 537 20.93 18.16 -25.17
C VAL A 537 21.89 17.59 -24.12
N ASP A 538 23.19 17.93 -24.21
CA ASP A 538 24.18 17.43 -23.24
C ASP A 538 23.86 17.86 -21.81
N ALA A 539 23.44 19.09 -21.60
CA ALA A 539 23.06 19.56 -20.27
C ALA A 539 21.77 18.92 -19.75
N VAL A 540 20.76 18.73 -20.60
CA VAL A 540 19.51 18.03 -20.22
C VAL A 540 19.78 16.56 -19.91
N VAL A 541 20.62 15.89 -20.71
CA VAL A 541 21.07 14.51 -20.46
C VAL A 541 21.78 14.41 -19.11
N ALA A 542 22.68 15.35 -18.82
CA ALA A 542 23.38 15.39 -17.52
C ALA A 542 22.42 15.63 -16.35
N ALA A 543 21.49 16.58 -16.48
CA ALA A 543 20.59 17.00 -15.38
C ALA A 543 19.46 16.02 -15.13
N ILE A 544 18.86 15.43 -16.17
CA ILE A 544 17.62 14.63 -16.07
C ILE A 544 17.89 13.12 -16.21
N LEU A 545 18.82 12.73 -17.08
CA LEU A 545 19.15 11.33 -17.36
C LEU A 545 20.45 10.86 -16.67
N ASN A 546 21.02 11.70 -15.79
CA ASN A 546 22.25 11.43 -15.05
C ASN A 546 23.44 11.08 -15.98
N GLY A 547 23.53 11.75 -17.12
CA GLY A 547 24.63 11.62 -18.09
C GLY A 547 24.56 10.37 -18.98
N MET A 548 23.53 9.53 -18.85
CA MET A 548 23.44 8.26 -19.58
C MET A 548 22.25 8.23 -20.52
N VAL A 549 22.50 8.15 -21.80
CA VAL A 549 21.50 8.14 -22.87
C VAL A 549 21.96 7.22 -24.01
N SER A 550 21.02 6.48 -24.60
CA SER A 550 21.28 5.67 -25.80
C SER A 550 21.50 6.56 -27.04
N PRO A 551 22.22 6.07 -28.06
CA PRO A 551 22.36 6.78 -29.32
C PRO A 551 21.02 7.18 -29.95
N ASP A 552 20.02 6.28 -29.92
CA ASP A 552 18.70 6.53 -30.48
C ASP A 552 17.96 7.64 -29.74
N THR A 553 17.92 7.60 -28.41
CA THR A 553 17.33 8.68 -27.61
C THR A 553 18.07 10.00 -27.84
N ARG A 554 19.41 9.98 -27.91
CA ARG A 554 20.19 11.18 -28.23
C ARG A 554 19.82 11.77 -29.60
N ALA A 555 19.64 10.91 -30.62
CA ALA A 555 19.22 11.36 -31.94
C ALA A 555 17.82 12.01 -31.92
N VAL A 556 16.86 11.46 -31.19
CA VAL A 556 15.54 12.06 -30.97
C VAL A 556 15.65 13.42 -30.26
N LEU A 557 16.48 13.55 -29.23
CA LEU A 557 16.69 14.83 -28.54
C LEU A 557 17.32 15.87 -29.46
N LEU A 558 18.22 15.47 -30.35
CA LEU A 558 18.89 16.37 -31.32
C LEU A 558 17.93 16.78 -32.46
N SER A 559 17.16 15.88 -33.03
CA SER A 559 16.19 16.19 -34.10
C SER A 559 14.95 16.92 -33.57
N GLY A 560 14.49 16.59 -32.37
CA GLY A 560 13.20 17.01 -31.82
C GLY A 560 12.01 16.21 -32.36
N GLU A 561 12.24 15.21 -33.19
CA GLU A 561 11.22 14.37 -33.80
C GLU A 561 11.12 13.03 -33.06
N HIS A 562 9.94 12.75 -32.51
CA HIS A 562 9.68 11.46 -31.86
C HIS A 562 8.84 10.58 -32.79
N PRO A 563 9.29 9.36 -33.13
CA PRO A 563 8.63 8.49 -34.12
C PRO A 563 7.15 8.24 -33.83
N MET A 564 6.77 8.12 -32.54
CA MET A 564 5.39 7.88 -32.13
C MET A 564 4.48 9.12 -32.18
N LEU A 565 5.06 10.35 -32.19
CA LEU A 565 4.28 11.58 -32.26
C LEU A 565 3.97 11.98 -33.70
N GLY A 566 4.80 11.61 -34.67
CA GLY A 566 4.60 11.85 -36.09
C GLY A 566 3.53 10.96 -36.74
N ALA A 567 3.29 9.79 -36.18
CA ALA A 567 2.34 8.81 -36.73
C ALA A 567 0.86 9.16 -36.51
N GLY A 568 0.55 10.19 -35.71
CA GLY A 568 -0.82 10.59 -35.31
C GLY A 568 -1.45 11.74 -36.09
N SER A 569 -0.74 12.37 -37.04
CA SER A 569 -1.27 13.51 -37.85
C SER A 569 -1.98 13.08 -39.14
N GLY A 570 -2.11 11.78 -39.39
CA GLY A 570 -2.98 11.25 -40.47
C GLY A 570 -4.45 11.47 -40.10
N THR A 571 -5.14 12.22 -40.95
CA THR A 571 -6.60 12.48 -40.97
C THR A 571 -7.39 11.28 -40.50
N ARG A 572 -8.24 11.47 -39.46
CA ARG A 572 -9.31 10.54 -39.11
C ARG A 572 -10.31 10.53 -40.27
N ASP A 573 -10.13 9.62 -41.21
CA ASP A 573 -11.19 9.25 -42.13
C ASP A 573 -12.31 8.54 -41.34
N ALA A 574 -13.46 9.16 -41.32
CA ALA A 574 -14.71 8.60 -40.83
C ALA A 574 -15.15 7.47 -41.77
N GLY A 575 -14.90 6.22 -41.39
CA GLY A 575 -15.40 5.09 -42.15
C GLY A 575 -14.71 3.76 -41.80
N SER A 576 -15.14 3.15 -40.71
CA SER A 576 -15.18 1.68 -40.59
C SER A 576 -16.11 1.26 -39.47
N GLU A 577 -17.34 0.96 -39.85
CA GLU A 577 -18.26 0.15 -39.06
C GLU A 577 -17.68 -1.26 -38.90
N GLY A 578 -17.75 -1.80 -37.69
CA GLY A 578 -17.61 -3.23 -37.41
C GLY A 578 -16.22 -3.70 -37.01
N ARG A 579 -15.81 -3.45 -35.76
CA ARG A 579 -14.91 -4.35 -35.00
C ARG A 579 -15.41 -4.48 -33.57
N GLU A 580 -15.53 -5.75 -33.15
CA GLU A 580 -15.94 -6.17 -31.83
C GLU A 580 -15.21 -5.39 -30.74
N ALA A 581 -15.91 -5.00 -29.70
CA ALA A 581 -15.40 -4.21 -28.59
C ALA A 581 -14.33 -4.99 -27.83
N GLU A 582 -13.08 -4.79 -28.21
CA GLU A 582 -11.93 -5.13 -27.38
C GLU A 582 -12.03 -4.28 -26.11
N VAL A 583 -12.06 -4.94 -24.96
CA VAL A 583 -12.20 -4.29 -23.65
C VAL A 583 -11.09 -3.26 -23.49
N ALA A 584 -11.42 -1.99 -23.60
CA ALA A 584 -10.46 -0.90 -23.47
C ALA A 584 -9.77 -0.96 -22.10
N PRO A 585 -8.43 -0.79 -22.03
CA PRO A 585 -7.69 -0.83 -20.78
C PRO A 585 -8.19 0.25 -19.80
N PRO A 586 -8.05 0.05 -18.48
CA PRO A 586 -8.62 0.93 -17.44
C PRO A 586 -8.20 2.41 -17.55
N SER A 587 -7.13 2.73 -18.26
CA SER A 587 -6.66 4.11 -18.52
C SER A 587 -7.64 4.99 -19.31
N SER A 588 -8.63 4.41 -20.02
CA SER A 588 -9.63 5.19 -20.76
C SER A 588 -10.81 5.72 -19.92
N ARG A 589 -10.88 5.36 -18.63
CA ARG A 589 -12.00 5.73 -17.75
C ARG A 589 -11.89 7.12 -17.12
N PHE A 590 -10.71 7.74 -17.16
CA PHE A 590 -10.49 9.06 -16.57
C PHE A 590 -10.35 10.10 -17.68
N PRO A 591 -11.18 11.16 -17.68
CA PRO A 591 -11.04 12.23 -18.65
C PRO A 591 -9.67 12.89 -18.49
N LEU A 592 -9.05 13.26 -19.61
CA LEU A 592 -7.81 14.05 -19.63
C LEU A 592 -7.97 15.26 -18.69
N PRO A 593 -7.10 15.40 -17.68
CA PRO A 593 -7.05 16.65 -16.94
C PRO A 593 -6.82 17.79 -17.94
N ARG A 594 -7.56 18.88 -17.83
CA ARG A 594 -7.39 20.07 -18.70
C ARG A 594 -5.94 20.56 -18.72
N SER A 595 -5.16 20.22 -17.68
CA SER A 595 -3.73 20.49 -17.56
C SER A 595 -2.85 19.73 -18.56
N ILE A 596 -3.26 18.57 -19.05
CA ILE A 596 -2.47 17.74 -20.00
C ILE A 596 -3.05 17.85 -21.42
N GLY A 597 -4.32 18.20 -21.56
CA GLY A 597 -4.94 18.47 -22.86
C GLY A 597 -4.40 19.75 -23.49
N ASN A 598 -4.20 19.74 -24.80
CA ASN A 598 -3.78 20.91 -25.58
C ASN A 598 -2.36 21.43 -25.19
N ILE A 599 -1.34 20.57 -25.31
CA ILE A 599 0.06 20.96 -25.15
C ILE A 599 0.42 21.85 -26.35
N PRO A 600 0.92 23.09 -26.14
CA PRO A 600 1.40 23.91 -27.24
C PRO A 600 2.61 23.25 -27.90
N PRO A 601 2.87 23.49 -29.18
CA PRO A 601 4.09 23.04 -29.83
C PRO A 601 5.31 23.54 -29.04
N LEU A 602 6.13 22.62 -28.54
CA LEU A 602 7.35 22.95 -27.81
C LEU A 602 8.52 23.05 -28.77
N SER A 603 9.43 23.98 -28.49
CA SER A 603 10.68 24.15 -29.22
C SER A 603 11.86 24.36 -28.26
N GLY A 604 13.07 24.24 -28.75
CA GLY A 604 14.28 24.48 -27.99
C GLY A 604 14.39 23.62 -26.72
N LEU A 605 14.83 24.25 -25.63
CA LEU A 605 15.11 23.57 -24.37
C LEU A 605 13.87 22.84 -23.78
N ALA A 606 12.68 23.45 -23.85
CA ALA A 606 11.45 22.84 -23.34
C ALA A 606 11.10 21.54 -24.09
N GLN A 607 11.30 21.50 -25.40
CA GLN A 607 11.10 20.29 -26.20
C GLN A 607 12.09 19.19 -25.77
N ILE A 608 13.36 19.53 -25.59
CA ILE A 608 14.41 18.57 -25.19
C ILE A 608 14.09 17.99 -23.81
N VAL A 609 13.70 18.83 -22.83
CA VAL A 609 13.30 18.39 -21.50
C VAL A 609 12.10 17.45 -21.57
N GLY A 610 11.05 17.82 -22.34
CA GLY A 610 9.85 16.99 -22.48
C GLY A 610 10.13 15.61 -23.08
N LEU A 611 10.94 15.57 -24.14
CA LEU A 611 11.37 14.32 -24.78
C LEU A 611 12.26 13.48 -23.85
N ALA A 612 13.16 14.11 -23.08
CA ALA A 612 13.99 13.40 -22.10
C ALA A 612 13.15 12.74 -21.00
N LEU A 613 12.12 13.40 -20.48
CA LEU A 613 11.18 12.83 -19.51
C LEU A 613 10.34 11.69 -20.11
N GLY A 614 10.06 11.74 -21.42
CA GLY A 614 9.37 10.67 -22.14
C GLY A 614 10.27 9.50 -22.56
N SER A 615 11.59 9.63 -22.44
CA SER A 615 12.56 8.65 -22.93
C SER A 615 12.55 7.33 -22.14
N PRO A 616 12.94 6.21 -22.76
CA PRO A 616 13.06 4.91 -22.09
C PRO A 616 13.97 4.96 -20.86
N GLU A 617 15.05 5.75 -20.91
CA GLU A 617 16.00 5.91 -19.81
C GLU A 617 15.39 6.59 -18.59
N PHE A 618 14.50 7.56 -18.78
CA PHE A 618 13.79 8.20 -17.67
C PHE A 618 12.67 7.31 -17.12
N GLN A 619 12.03 6.53 -17.98
CA GLN A 619 10.92 5.65 -17.61
C GLN A 619 11.35 4.42 -16.81
N ARG A 620 12.64 4.21 -16.66
CA ARG A 620 13.24 3.11 -15.89
C ARG A 620 14.08 3.63 -14.72
N HIS A 621 14.25 2.75 -13.74
CA HIS A 621 15.09 3.01 -12.57
C HIS A 621 15.82 1.77 -12.08
#